data_a17016796f599ca6d14db55cae575911
#
_entry.id   a17016796f599ca6d14db55cae575911
#
_cell.length_a   1.000
_cell.length_b   1.000
_cell.length_c   1.000
_cell.angle_alpha   90.00
_cell.angle_beta   90.00
_cell.angle_gamma   90.00
#
_symmetry.space_group_name_H-M   'P 1'
#
loop_
_entity.id
_entity.type
_entity.pdbx_description
1 polymer ?
#
loop_
_entity_poly.entity_id
_entity_poly.type
_entity_poly.pdbx_seq_one_letter_code
_entity_poly.pdbx_strand_id
1 'polypeptide(L)'
;MKRLTPTSQFVLTCVAILGLSACSKPSTESSDEAQAENTSTPPAGEATPVEYASLTGNAAAGEAAFTQCKVCHALEEGKVGLGPSLHKIIGQPAGSVAGYSYSTGMKASGLTWTEDKIFAYIEKPQTVVPGTKMSFAGYPDPQKRADLIAWLKANGGS
;
A
#
# COMPACT_ATOMS: atom_id res chain seq x y z
N MET A 1 47.11 21.05 7.43
CA MET A 1 46.76 22.32 8.10
C MET A 1 45.47 22.12 8.87
N LYS A 2 45.57 22.23 10.18
CA LYS A 2 44.49 22.08 11.17
C LYS A 2 43.52 23.25 11.09
N ARG A 3 42.19 23.02 11.23
CA ARG A 3 41.33 23.97 11.95
C ARG A 3 40.23 23.20 12.70
N LEU A 4 40.27 23.41 14.01
CA LEU A 4 39.34 22.95 15.05
C LEU A 4 38.18 23.96 15.20
N THR A 5 36.97 23.41 15.47
CA THR A 5 35.90 23.77 16.44
C THR A 5 35.29 25.17 16.44
N PRO A 6 34.05 25.39 16.95
CA PRO A 6 33.73 25.10 18.35
C PRO A 6 32.34 24.50 18.66
N THR A 7 32.32 23.84 19.79
CA THR A 7 31.24 23.44 20.69
C THR A 7 30.34 24.63 21.09
N SER A 8 29.02 24.47 21.04
CA SER A 8 28.10 25.37 21.74
C SER A 8 27.15 24.54 22.62
N GLN A 9 27.44 24.58 23.94
CA GLN A 9 26.54 24.17 25.02
C GLN A 9 25.46 25.25 25.21
N PHE A 10 24.20 24.88 25.31
CA PHE A 10 23.17 25.70 25.94
C PHE A 10 22.41 24.89 26.99
N VAL A 11 22.70 25.25 28.14
CA VAL A 11 22.18 25.38 29.49
C VAL A 11 20.65 25.15 29.65
N LEU A 12 20.40 24.30 30.67
CA LEU A 12 19.13 24.04 31.37
C LEU A 12 18.39 25.30 31.79
N THR A 13 17.05 25.25 31.71
CA THR A 13 16.23 25.96 32.73
C THR A 13 14.96 25.16 33.00
N CYS A 14 14.87 24.58 34.19
CA CYS A 14 13.67 24.04 34.83
C CYS A 14 12.76 25.18 35.25
N VAL A 15 11.47 25.09 34.97
CA VAL A 15 10.43 25.78 35.75
C VAL A 15 9.32 24.79 36.07
N ALA A 16 9.22 24.44 37.32
CA ALA A 16 8.11 23.71 37.94
C ALA A 16 7.04 24.72 38.35
N ILE A 17 5.80 24.46 38.00
CA ILE A 17 4.66 25.14 38.63
C ILE A 17 3.65 24.05 39.04
N LEU A 18 3.54 23.86 40.36
CA LEU A 18 2.44 23.16 41.02
C LEU A 18 1.19 24.07 41.05
N GLY A 19 0.06 23.52 40.77
CA GLY A 19 -1.24 24.15 40.99
C GLY A 19 -2.30 23.10 41.31
N LEU A 20 -2.59 22.86 42.59
CA LEU A 20 -3.75 22.15 43.09
C LEU A 20 -4.98 23.08 43.09
N SER A 21 -6.18 22.54 42.75
CA SER A 21 -7.49 22.82 43.34
C SER A 21 -8.51 21.95 42.63
N ALA A 22 -9.10 20.94 43.18
CA ALA A 22 -10.12 20.75 44.20
C ALA A 22 -11.55 21.04 43.72
N CYS A 23 -12.36 19.95 43.69
CA CYS A 23 -13.79 19.77 44.03
C CYS A 23 -14.84 20.71 43.46
N SER A 24 -15.85 20.14 42.76
CA SER A 24 -17.21 20.00 43.31
C SER A 24 -18.21 19.40 42.29
N LYS A 25 -18.91 18.31 42.67
CA LYS A 25 -20.25 17.96 42.19
C LYS A 25 -21.27 18.70 43.10
N PRO A 26 -22.46 19.02 42.69
CA PRO A 26 -23.53 18.02 42.54
C PRO A 26 -24.59 18.26 41.44
N SER A 27 -25.27 17.16 41.12
CA SER A 27 -26.59 16.87 40.59
C SER A 27 -27.62 18.01 40.41
N THR A 28 -28.37 18.01 39.32
CA THR A 28 -29.83 17.90 39.32
C THR A 28 -30.38 17.62 37.90
N GLU A 29 -31.41 16.77 37.87
CA GLU A 29 -32.23 16.36 36.73
C GLU A 29 -32.87 17.53 35.97
N SER A 30 -33.01 17.38 34.66
CA SER A 30 -34.29 17.58 34.00
C SER A 30 -34.30 16.98 32.59
N SER A 31 -35.35 16.24 32.35
CA SER A 31 -35.76 15.62 31.10
C SER A 31 -35.93 16.66 30.00
N ASP A 32 -35.43 16.35 28.79
CA ASP A 32 -36.19 16.65 27.57
C ASP A 32 -35.76 15.70 26.43
N GLU A 33 -36.77 15.09 25.83
CA GLU A 33 -36.66 14.18 24.72
C GLU A 33 -36.27 14.94 23.45
N ALA A 34 -35.20 14.53 22.79
CA ALA A 34 -34.99 14.79 21.38
C ALA A 34 -34.28 13.61 20.73
N GLN A 35 -35.06 12.83 20.03
CA GLN A 35 -34.76 11.93 18.90
C GLN A 35 -33.29 11.66 18.64
N ALA A 36 -32.85 10.50 19.10
CA ALA A 36 -31.68 9.84 18.55
C ALA A 36 -31.99 9.45 17.10
N GLU A 37 -31.48 10.20 16.16
CA GLU A 37 -31.32 9.78 14.77
C GLU A 37 -30.39 8.58 14.77
N ASN A 38 -30.99 7.41 14.64
CA ASN A 38 -30.33 6.13 14.49
C ASN A 38 -29.63 6.10 13.15
N THR A 39 -28.44 6.72 13.04
CA THR A 39 -27.50 6.44 11.99
C THR A 39 -26.93 5.05 12.22
N SER A 40 -27.73 4.05 11.85
CA SER A 40 -27.25 2.69 11.65
C SER A 40 -26.17 2.75 10.58
N THR A 41 -24.91 2.86 10.99
CA THR A 41 -23.79 2.45 10.15
C THR A 41 -24.08 1.00 9.77
N PRO A 42 -24.22 0.68 8.47
CA PRO A 42 -24.38 -0.71 8.07
C PRO A 42 -23.17 -1.47 8.61
N PRO A 43 -23.34 -2.70 9.16
CA PRO A 43 -22.21 -3.54 9.47
C PRO A 43 -21.36 -3.62 8.19
N ALA A 44 -20.05 -3.42 8.31
CA ALA A 44 -19.11 -3.69 7.23
C ALA A 44 -19.33 -5.14 6.82
N GLY A 45 -20.19 -5.35 5.82
CA GLY A 45 -20.42 -6.65 5.24
C GLY A 45 -19.06 -7.16 4.80
N GLU A 46 -18.71 -8.38 5.16
CA GLU A 46 -17.60 -9.11 4.57
C GLU A 46 -17.81 -9.03 3.05
N ALA A 47 -17.06 -8.10 2.43
CA ALA A 47 -17.07 -7.97 0.99
C ALA A 47 -16.55 -9.30 0.45
N THR A 48 -17.40 -10.06 -0.21
CA THR A 48 -16.97 -11.27 -0.92
C THR A 48 -15.82 -10.88 -1.84
N PRO A 49 -14.70 -11.64 -1.85
CA PRO A 49 -13.59 -11.34 -2.73
C PRO A 49 -14.08 -11.22 -4.18
N VAL A 50 -13.82 -10.08 -4.81
CA VAL A 50 -14.16 -9.89 -6.22
C VAL A 50 -13.15 -10.68 -7.05
N GLU A 51 -13.64 -11.65 -7.82
CA GLU A 51 -12.81 -12.44 -8.73
C GLU A 51 -12.41 -11.63 -9.95
N TYR A 52 -11.14 -11.70 -10.34
CA TYR A 52 -10.64 -11.01 -11.55
C TYR A 52 -11.44 -11.34 -12.81
N ALA A 53 -11.82 -12.62 -12.97
CA ALA A 53 -12.57 -13.11 -14.11
C ALA A 53 -13.96 -12.46 -14.29
N SER A 54 -14.51 -11.83 -13.24
CA SER A 54 -15.79 -11.12 -13.30
C SER A 54 -15.67 -9.67 -13.80
N LEU A 55 -14.43 -9.18 -14.02
CA LEU A 55 -14.15 -7.80 -14.36
C LEU A 55 -13.68 -7.67 -15.82
N THR A 56 -14.05 -6.56 -16.43
CA THR A 56 -13.49 -6.14 -17.71
C THR A 56 -12.56 -4.97 -17.49
N GLY A 57 -11.25 -5.17 -17.73
CA GLY A 57 -10.25 -4.11 -17.56
C GLY A 57 -10.23 -3.14 -18.74
N ASN A 58 -10.03 -1.86 -18.43
CA ASN A 58 -9.88 -0.77 -19.39
C ASN A 58 -8.40 -0.31 -19.42
N ALA A 59 -7.68 -0.59 -20.49
CA ALA A 59 -6.27 -0.25 -20.61
C ALA A 59 -6.00 1.27 -20.53
N ALA A 60 -6.87 2.11 -21.06
CA ALA A 60 -6.71 3.56 -20.98
C ALA A 60 -6.81 4.08 -19.52
N ALA A 61 -7.73 3.54 -18.74
CA ALA A 61 -7.82 3.84 -17.30
C ALA A 61 -6.63 3.26 -16.52
N GLY A 62 -6.12 2.11 -16.96
CA GLY A 62 -4.95 1.44 -16.36
C GLY A 62 -3.65 2.23 -16.46
N GLU A 63 -3.49 3.10 -17.46
CA GLU A 63 -2.32 3.96 -17.60
C GLU A 63 -2.14 4.87 -16.37
N ALA A 64 -3.22 5.48 -15.90
CA ALA A 64 -3.20 6.31 -14.71
C ALA A 64 -2.82 5.49 -13.46
N ALA A 65 -3.29 4.26 -13.36
CA ALA A 65 -2.93 3.35 -12.28
C ALA A 65 -1.43 2.97 -12.33
N PHE A 66 -0.87 2.74 -13.53
CA PHE A 66 0.53 2.38 -13.71
C PHE A 66 1.50 3.51 -13.33
N THR A 67 1.05 4.75 -13.26
CA THR A 67 1.91 5.90 -12.90
C THR A 67 2.65 5.70 -11.58
N GLN A 68 2.05 5.05 -10.60
CA GLN A 68 2.73 4.71 -9.34
C GLN A 68 3.76 3.57 -9.51
N CYS A 69 3.49 2.64 -10.40
CA CYS A 69 4.35 1.47 -10.64
C CYS A 69 5.67 1.86 -11.33
N LYS A 70 5.61 2.77 -12.30
CA LYS A 70 6.79 3.21 -13.09
C LYS A 70 7.85 3.94 -12.29
N VAL A 71 7.56 4.36 -11.06
CA VAL A 71 8.56 4.92 -10.14
C VAL A 71 9.64 3.89 -9.81
N CYS A 72 9.26 2.62 -9.75
CA CYS A 72 10.15 1.52 -9.40
C CYS A 72 10.39 0.54 -10.56
N HIS A 73 9.42 0.38 -11.45
CA HIS A 73 9.41 -0.63 -12.52
C HIS A 73 9.55 -0.01 -13.90
N ALA A 74 10.27 -0.71 -14.77
CA ALA A 74 10.35 -0.43 -16.20
C ALA A 74 9.61 -1.52 -17.00
N LEU A 75 9.26 -1.24 -18.24
CA LEU A 75 8.68 -2.21 -19.19
C LEU A 75 9.71 -2.70 -20.20
N GLU A 76 10.89 -2.09 -20.23
CA GLU A 76 11.98 -2.51 -21.10
C GLU A 76 12.64 -3.79 -20.56
N GLU A 77 12.97 -4.70 -21.46
CA GLU A 77 13.61 -5.96 -21.12
C GLU A 77 14.93 -5.73 -20.35
N GLY A 78 15.10 -6.46 -19.24
CA GLY A 78 16.32 -6.41 -18.43
C GLY A 78 16.58 -5.12 -17.69
N LYS A 79 15.73 -4.10 -17.83
CA LYS A 79 15.89 -2.84 -17.11
C LYS A 79 15.45 -2.97 -15.66
N VAL A 80 16.42 -3.08 -14.78
CA VAL A 80 16.24 -3.20 -13.33
C VAL A 80 16.43 -1.82 -12.67
N GLY A 81 15.48 -1.45 -11.81
CA GLY A 81 15.53 -0.24 -11.00
C GLY A 81 15.36 -0.56 -9.51
N LEU A 82 14.54 0.21 -8.81
CA LEU A 82 14.12 -0.11 -7.44
C LEU A 82 13.28 -1.40 -7.40
N GLY A 83 12.57 -1.70 -8.50
CA GLY A 83 11.87 -2.94 -8.77
C GLY A 83 12.43 -3.65 -10.01
N PRO A 84 12.02 -4.91 -10.24
CA PRO A 84 12.36 -5.64 -11.47
C PRO A 84 11.62 -5.06 -12.67
N SER A 85 12.15 -5.34 -13.88
CA SER A 85 11.39 -5.11 -15.12
C SER A 85 10.06 -5.87 -15.10
N LEU A 86 9.02 -5.24 -15.63
CA LEU A 86 7.71 -5.87 -15.86
C LEU A 86 7.54 -6.31 -17.33
N HIS A 87 8.63 -6.29 -18.11
CA HIS A 87 8.63 -6.82 -19.49
C HIS A 87 8.19 -8.28 -19.47
N LYS A 88 7.14 -8.59 -20.20
CA LYS A 88 6.55 -9.94 -20.29
C LYS A 88 6.31 -10.61 -18.94
N ILE A 89 5.94 -9.83 -17.92
CA ILE A 89 5.77 -10.36 -16.56
C ILE A 89 4.63 -11.37 -16.46
N ILE A 90 3.58 -11.23 -17.27
CA ILE A 90 2.44 -12.15 -17.27
C ILE A 90 2.91 -13.51 -17.78
N GLY A 91 2.68 -14.54 -16.98
CA GLY A 91 3.14 -15.91 -17.24
C GLY A 91 4.54 -16.23 -16.70
N GLN A 92 5.31 -15.25 -16.22
CA GLN A 92 6.64 -15.50 -15.67
C GLN A 92 6.62 -16.06 -14.25
N PRO A 93 7.58 -16.93 -13.87
CA PRO A 93 7.78 -17.30 -12.48
C PRO A 93 8.17 -16.09 -11.61
N ALA A 94 7.65 -16.03 -10.39
CA ALA A 94 8.06 -14.99 -9.44
C ALA A 94 9.54 -15.12 -9.11
N GLY A 95 10.24 -13.99 -9.04
CA GLY A 95 11.66 -13.98 -8.71
C GLY A 95 12.60 -14.32 -9.88
N SER A 96 12.10 -14.39 -11.12
CA SER A 96 12.87 -14.85 -12.29
C SER A 96 13.63 -13.77 -13.04
N VAL A 97 13.30 -12.48 -12.90
CA VAL A 97 13.97 -11.41 -13.65
C VAL A 97 15.44 -11.31 -13.27
N ALA A 98 16.31 -11.51 -14.25
CA ALA A 98 17.76 -11.47 -14.05
C ALA A 98 18.23 -10.10 -13.56
N GLY A 99 19.28 -10.08 -12.72
CA GLY A 99 19.88 -8.85 -12.22
C GLY A 99 19.13 -8.18 -11.07
N TYR A 100 17.89 -8.60 -10.72
CA TYR A 100 17.19 -8.06 -9.57
C TYR A 100 17.37 -8.91 -8.32
N SER A 101 17.69 -8.26 -7.19
CA SER A 101 17.86 -8.94 -5.89
C SER A 101 16.52 -9.10 -5.17
N TYR A 102 15.81 -10.18 -5.42
CA TYR A 102 14.54 -10.50 -4.78
C TYR A 102 14.68 -10.84 -3.29
N SER A 103 13.58 -10.67 -2.52
CA SER A 103 13.47 -11.18 -1.15
C SER A 103 13.43 -12.71 -1.14
N THR A 104 13.78 -13.30 0.01
CA THR A 104 13.65 -14.75 0.25
C THR A 104 12.20 -15.20 0.04
N GLY A 105 11.22 -14.44 0.57
CA GLY A 105 9.81 -14.75 0.39
C GLY A 105 9.38 -14.78 -1.08
N MET A 106 9.85 -13.82 -1.90
CA MET A 106 9.53 -13.82 -3.33
C MET A 106 10.14 -15.03 -4.06
N LYS A 107 11.41 -15.35 -3.79
CA LYS A 107 12.09 -16.51 -4.39
C LYS A 107 11.46 -17.84 -4.00
N ALA A 108 10.96 -17.94 -2.77
CA ALA A 108 10.35 -19.15 -2.23
C ALA A 108 8.83 -19.24 -2.50
N SER A 109 8.22 -18.21 -3.10
CA SER A 109 6.77 -18.14 -3.26
C SER A 109 6.19 -19.20 -4.20
N GLY A 110 6.98 -19.69 -5.16
CA GLY A 110 6.52 -20.64 -6.17
C GLY A 110 5.43 -20.09 -7.11
N LEU A 111 5.16 -18.78 -7.05
CA LEU A 111 4.12 -18.15 -7.86
C LEU A 111 4.52 -18.07 -9.33
N THR A 112 3.53 -18.24 -10.20
CA THR A 112 3.59 -17.78 -11.58
C THR A 112 2.68 -16.56 -11.69
N TRP A 113 3.14 -15.49 -12.31
CA TRP A 113 2.43 -14.24 -12.45
C TRP A 113 1.30 -14.34 -13.49
N THR A 114 0.28 -15.15 -13.20
CA THR A 114 -0.99 -15.07 -13.95
C THR A 114 -1.69 -13.76 -13.65
N GLU A 115 -2.63 -13.38 -14.50
CA GLU A 115 -3.44 -12.15 -14.29
C GLU A 115 -4.12 -12.16 -12.92
N ASP A 116 -4.70 -13.30 -12.51
CA ASP A 116 -5.32 -13.46 -11.18
C ASP A 116 -4.30 -13.30 -10.04
N LYS A 117 -3.09 -13.82 -10.20
CA LYS A 117 -2.05 -13.69 -9.17
C LYS A 117 -1.53 -12.27 -9.08
N ILE A 118 -1.39 -11.57 -10.20
CA ILE A 118 -1.08 -10.15 -10.21
C ILE A 118 -2.21 -9.36 -9.56
N PHE A 119 -3.47 -9.65 -9.91
CA PHE A 119 -4.65 -9.01 -9.34
C PHE A 119 -4.69 -9.11 -7.81
N ALA A 120 -4.47 -10.30 -7.25
CA ALA A 120 -4.39 -10.51 -5.81
C ALA A 120 -3.14 -9.83 -5.19
N TYR A 121 -2.00 -9.93 -5.85
CA TYR A 121 -0.75 -9.39 -5.34
C TYR A 121 -0.77 -7.86 -5.22
N ILE A 122 -1.29 -7.16 -6.23
CA ILE A 122 -1.37 -5.69 -6.20
C ILE A 122 -2.50 -5.15 -5.31
N GLU A 123 -3.34 -6.01 -4.75
CA GLU A 123 -4.26 -5.62 -3.68
C GLU A 123 -3.53 -5.45 -2.35
N LYS A 124 -2.77 -6.48 -1.94
CA LYS A 124 -2.00 -6.50 -0.68
C LYS A 124 -0.71 -7.31 -0.84
N PRO A 125 0.37 -6.72 -1.33
CA PRO A 125 1.61 -7.44 -1.64
C PRO A 125 2.16 -8.27 -0.48
N GLN A 126 2.16 -7.71 0.75
CA GLN A 126 2.69 -8.39 1.93
C GLN A 126 1.83 -9.58 2.39
N THR A 127 0.55 -9.59 2.06
CA THR A 127 -0.35 -10.71 2.36
C THR A 127 -0.09 -11.88 1.42
N VAL A 128 0.11 -11.60 0.13
CA VAL A 128 0.34 -12.64 -0.89
C VAL A 128 1.77 -13.19 -0.83
N VAL A 129 2.75 -12.31 -0.63
CA VAL A 129 4.17 -12.69 -0.47
C VAL A 129 4.73 -12.02 0.78
N PRO A 130 4.64 -12.65 1.94
CA PRO A 130 5.22 -12.12 3.17
C PRO A 130 6.72 -11.83 3.01
N GLY A 131 7.16 -10.67 3.47
CA GLY A 131 8.54 -10.23 3.34
C GLY A 131 8.95 -9.80 1.92
N THR A 132 8.00 -9.53 1.03
CA THR A 132 8.31 -8.89 -0.26
C THR A 132 8.97 -7.54 -0.05
N LYS A 133 9.94 -7.20 -0.92
CA LYS A 133 10.59 -5.88 -0.92
C LYS A 133 9.72 -4.78 -1.56
N MET A 134 8.60 -5.14 -2.17
CA MET A 134 7.69 -4.19 -2.80
C MET A 134 6.97 -3.35 -1.73
N SER A 135 7.37 -2.09 -1.60
CA SER A 135 6.80 -1.12 -0.64
C SER A 135 5.56 -0.43 -1.21
N PHE A 136 4.60 -1.21 -1.66
CA PHE A 136 3.35 -0.74 -2.22
C PHE A 136 2.19 -1.04 -1.26
N ALA A 137 1.38 -0.02 -0.94
CA ALA A 137 0.25 -0.17 -0.02
C ALA A 137 -0.87 -1.04 -0.59
N GLY A 138 -0.94 -1.14 -1.91
CA GLY A 138 -1.97 -1.87 -2.64
C GLY A 138 -3.04 -0.99 -3.25
N TYR A 139 -3.81 -1.58 -4.17
CA TYR A 139 -5.03 -1.02 -4.72
C TYR A 139 -6.24 -1.80 -4.21
N PRO A 140 -7.02 -1.26 -3.25
CA PRO A 140 -8.22 -1.94 -2.75
C PRO A 140 -9.34 -2.02 -3.81
N ASP A 141 -9.41 -1.04 -4.72
CA ASP A 141 -10.40 -1.01 -5.80
C ASP A 141 -10.14 -2.12 -6.84
N PRO A 142 -11.05 -3.11 -6.99
CA PRO A 142 -10.87 -4.22 -7.91
C PRO A 142 -10.90 -3.78 -9.38
N GLN A 143 -11.71 -2.78 -9.75
CA GLN A 143 -11.74 -2.30 -11.13
C GLN A 143 -10.42 -1.65 -11.51
N LYS A 144 -9.83 -0.85 -10.61
CA LYS A 144 -8.51 -0.24 -10.84
C LYS A 144 -7.40 -1.29 -11.04
N ARG A 145 -7.48 -2.44 -10.33
CA ARG A 145 -6.54 -3.55 -10.53
C ARG A 145 -6.72 -4.21 -11.88
N ALA A 146 -7.97 -4.44 -12.30
CA ALA A 146 -8.27 -5.01 -13.62
C ALA A 146 -7.81 -4.09 -14.75
N ASP A 147 -8.04 -2.80 -14.64
CA ASP A 147 -7.61 -1.78 -15.61
C ASP A 147 -6.08 -1.76 -15.74
N LEU A 148 -5.35 -1.81 -14.61
CA LEU A 148 -3.89 -1.89 -14.61
C LEU A 148 -3.38 -3.15 -15.33
N ILE A 149 -4.00 -4.30 -15.11
CA ILE A 149 -3.61 -5.55 -15.78
C ILE A 149 -3.88 -5.44 -17.29
N ALA A 150 -5.03 -4.89 -17.70
CA ALA A 150 -5.34 -4.66 -19.10
C ALA A 150 -4.30 -3.74 -19.75
N TRP A 151 -3.86 -2.69 -19.06
CA TRP A 151 -2.82 -1.79 -19.55
C TRP A 151 -1.46 -2.51 -19.67
N LEU A 152 -1.05 -3.30 -18.67
CA LEU A 152 0.18 -4.09 -18.73
C LEU A 152 0.18 -5.03 -19.95
N LYS A 153 -0.91 -5.72 -20.21
CA LYS A 153 -1.05 -6.58 -21.40
C LYS A 153 -0.83 -5.83 -22.69
N ALA A 154 -1.38 -4.64 -22.81
CA ALA A 154 -1.27 -3.80 -24.01
C ALA A 154 0.11 -3.16 -24.19
N ASN A 155 0.92 -3.04 -23.11
CA ASN A 155 2.16 -2.25 -23.08
C ASN A 155 3.42 -3.08 -22.76
N GLY A 156 3.45 -4.34 -23.12
CA GLY A 156 4.64 -5.19 -23.03
C GLY A 156 4.74 -6.03 -21.75
N GLY A 157 3.66 -6.16 -20.99
CA GLY A 157 3.56 -7.08 -19.85
C GLY A 157 3.20 -8.52 -20.25
N SER A 158 2.84 -8.74 -21.52
CA SER A 158 2.53 -10.05 -22.10
C SER A 158 3.62 -10.50 -23.02
#